data_52781228c7596442b6d9dde3787add84
#
_entry.id   52781228c7596442b6d9dde3787add84
#
_cell.length_a   1.000
_cell.length_b   1.000
_cell.length_c   1.000
_cell.angle_alpha   90.00
_cell.angle_beta   90.00
_cell.angle_gamma   90.00
#
_symmetry.space_group_name_H-M   'P 1'
#
loop_
_entity.id
_entity.type
_entity.pdbx_description
1 polymer ?
#
loop_
_entity_poly.entity_id
_entity_poly.type
_entity_poly.pdbx_seq_one_letter_code
_entity_poly.pdbx_strand_id
1 'polypeptide(L)'
;ILLYHTLGAKVIAADVPAGPNAKVITAGGDSVFVTKNTNGVFVNGTKVNTADIAADNGVIHSLSAVLMPPTGNIVETAIASGLDSLVKAVLRATNGPGGDPTLATTLGTAKLTVFAPTNAAFTQLLGALSLTRIDDIPVATLLAVLRYHVVAGRAFSSDLANGSLTMLASG
;
A
#
# COMPACT_ATOMS: atom_id res chain seq x y z
N ILE A 1 -17.12 6.38 8.63
CA ILE A 1 -16.60 5.02 8.92
C ILE A 1 -17.69 3.97 8.67
N LEU A 2 -18.91 4.06 9.26
CA LEU A 2 -19.94 3.02 9.13
C LEU A 2 -20.30 2.71 7.68
N LEU A 3 -20.52 3.72 6.84
CA LEU A 3 -20.83 3.54 5.41
C LEU A 3 -19.69 2.89 4.64
N TYR A 4 -18.46 2.98 5.12
CA TYR A 4 -17.30 2.30 4.56
C TYR A 4 -17.30 0.78 4.82
N HIS A 5 -18.05 0.34 5.84
CA HIS A 5 -18.22 -1.08 6.19
C HIS A 5 -19.51 -1.70 5.64
N THR A 6 -20.31 -0.93 4.90
CA THR A 6 -21.61 -1.36 4.39
C THR A 6 -21.58 -1.46 2.87
N LEU A 7 -22.12 -2.53 2.33
CA LEU A 7 -22.36 -2.71 0.90
C LEU A 7 -23.86 -2.61 0.62
N GLY A 8 -24.23 -2.08 -0.53
CA GLY A 8 -25.63 -1.97 -0.95
C GLY A 8 -26.25 -3.29 -1.46
N ALA A 9 -25.51 -4.39 -1.36
CA ALA A 9 -25.96 -5.71 -1.79
C ALA A 9 -25.49 -6.79 -0.81
N LYS A 10 -26.24 -7.90 -0.76
CA LYS A 10 -25.81 -9.11 -0.03
C LYS A 10 -24.71 -9.79 -0.84
N VAL A 11 -23.54 -9.97 -0.25
CA VAL A 11 -22.37 -10.64 -0.83
C VAL A 11 -21.92 -11.71 0.14
N ILE A 12 -22.07 -12.97 -0.20
CA ILE A 12 -21.55 -14.08 0.61
C ILE A 12 -20.12 -14.44 0.19
N ALA A 13 -19.38 -15.13 1.05
CA ALA A 13 -17.98 -15.49 0.79
C ALA A 13 -17.82 -16.35 -0.47
N ALA A 14 -18.85 -17.12 -0.87
CA ALA A 14 -18.85 -17.89 -2.10
C ALA A 14 -18.84 -16.99 -3.35
N ASP A 15 -19.53 -15.85 -3.32
CA ASP A 15 -19.67 -14.92 -4.44
C ASP A 15 -18.40 -14.07 -4.66
N VAL A 16 -17.50 -14.04 -3.68
CA VAL A 16 -16.23 -13.32 -3.81
C VAL A 16 -15.34 -14.08 -4.80
N PRO A 17 -14.90 -13.44 -5.91
CA PRO A 17 -13.99 -14.06 -6.86
C PRO A 17 -12.71 -14.52 -6.18
N ALA A 18 -12.18 -15.68 -6.58
CA ALA A 18 -10.85 -16.08 -6.16
C ALA A 18 -9.80 -15.13 -6.77
N GLY A 19 -8.82 -14.74 -5.97
CA GLY A 19 -7.73 -13.88 -6.40
C GLY A 19 -7.60 -12.62 -5.54
N PRO A 20 -6.60 -11.79 -5.82
CA PRO A 20 -6.34 -10.57 -5.07
C PRO A 20 -7.17 -9.39 -5.58
N ASN A 21 -7.49 -8.49 -4.66
CA ASN A 21 -7.93 -7.12 -4.92
C ASN A 21 -9.21 -6.96 -5.78
N ALA A 22 -10.20 -7.83 -5.62
CA ALA A 22 -11.52 -7.59 -6.20
C ALA A 22 -12.10 -6.28 -5.62
N LYS A 23 -12.29 -5.27 -6.48
CA LYS A 23 -12.79 -3.95 -6.07
C LYS A 23 -14.29 -4.02 -5.80
N VAL A 24 -14.71 -3.57 -4.63
CA VAL A 24 -16.13 -3.44 -4.24
C VAL A 24 -16.40 -2.01 -3.78
N ILE A 25 -17.51 -1.43 -4.23
CA ILE A 25 -17.94 -0.09 -3.84
C ILE A 25 -18.78 -0.19 -2.57
N THR A 26 -18.43 0.60 -1.57
CA THR A 26 -19.17 0.69 -0.31
C THR A 26 -20.38 1.63 -0.44
N ALA A 27 -21.30 1.58 0.51
CA ALA A 27 -22.43 2.50 0.58
C ALA A 27 -22.00 3.97 0.80
N GLY A 28 -20.76 4.21 1.22
CA GLY A 28 -20.15 5.53 1.31
C GLY A 28 -19.60 6.06 -0.03
N GLY A 29 -19.60 5.24 -1.09
CA GLY A 29 -19.03 5.60 -2.39
C GLY A 29 -17.55 5.28 -2.54
N ASP A 30 -16.86 4.98 -1.45
CA ASP A 30 -15.46 4.56 -1.46
C ASP A 30 -15.29 3.10 -1.90
N SER A 31 -14.06 2.69 -2.14
CA SER A 31 -13.74 1.32 -2.55
C SER A 31 -13.06 0.55 -1.45
N VAL A 32 -13.49 -0.68 -1.23
CA VAL A 32 -12.73 -1.70 -0.51
C VAL A 32 -12.24 -2.75 -1.50
N PHE A 33 -11.18 -3.45 -1.13
CA PHE A 33 -10.56 -4.48 -1.97
C PHE A 33 -10.61 -5.81 -1.23
N VAL A 34 -11.26 -6.78 -1.85
CA VAL A 34 -11.46 -8.11 -1.28
C VAL A 34 -10.49 -9.09 -1.94
N THR A 35 -9.77 -9.83 -1.12
CA THR A 35 -8.86 -10.90 -1.54
C THR A 35 -9.37 -12.22 -0.98
N LYS A 36 -9.49 -13.24 -1.86
CA LYS A 36 -9.83 -14.60 -1.47
C LYS A 36 -8.72 -15.55 -1.94
N ASN A 37 -8.10 -16.20 -0.98
CA ASN A 37 -7.01 -17.15 -1.21
C ASN A 37 -7.10 -18.34 -0.25
N THR A 38 -6.09 -19.21 -0.24
CA THR A 38 -6.02 -20.40 0.63
C THR A 38 -6.00 -20.08 2.14
N ASN A 39 -5.64 -18.83 2.51
CA ASN A 39 -5.59 -18.37 3.92
C ASN A 39 -6.93 -17.75 4.37
N GLY A 40 -7.89 -17.63 3.45
CA GLY A 40 -9.23 -17.11 3.73
C GLY A 40 -9.62 -15.89 2.90
N VAL A 41 -10.57 -15.13 3.43
CA VAL A 41 -11.05 -13.87 2.85
C VAL A 41 -10.50 -12.69 3.63
N PHE A 42 -10.07 -11.67 2.92
CA PHE A 42 -9.51 -10.43 3.48
C PHE A 42 -10.16 -9.22 2.82
N VAL A 43 -10.34 -8.15 3.58
CA VAL A 43 -10.83 -6.87 3.09
C VAL A 43 -9.78 -5.80 3.41
N ASN A 44 -9.19 -5.16 2.40
CA ASN A 44 -8.03 -4.25 2.54
C ASN A 44 -6.90 -4.86 3.39
N GLY A 45 -6.60 -6.14 3.22
CA GLY A 45 -5.60 -6.87 4.00
C GLY A 45 -6.06 -7.30 5.41
N THR A 46 -7.23 -6.85 5.87
CA THR A 46 -7.81 -7.24 7.16
C THR A 46 -8.56 -8.57 7.02
N LYS A 47 -8.26 -9.53 7.88
CA LYS A 47 -8.85 -10.87 7.81
C LYS A 47 -10.32 -10.88 8.21
N VAL A 48 -11.13 -11.61 7.45
CA VAL A 48 -12.49 -12.01 7.85
C VAL A 48 -12.38 -13.19 8.82
N ASN A 49 -12.80 -12.98 10.07
CA ASN A 49 -12.75 -14.02 11.11
C ASN A 49 -13.91 -14.99 10.98
N THR A 50 -15.12 -14.47 10.81
CA THR A 50 -16.34 -15.25 10.61
C THR A 50 -17.08 -14.66 9.42
N ALA A 51 -17.25 -15.48 8.39
CA ALA A 51 -18.00 -15.11 7.20
C ALA A 51 -19.46 -15.57 7.30
N ASP A 52 -20.32 -14.95 6.49
CA ASP A 52 -21.67 -15.39 6.20
C ASP A 52 -22.61 -15.50 7.44
N ILE A 53 -22.44 -14.63 8.43
CA ILE A 53 -23.39 -14.54 9.56
C ILE A 53 -24.70 -14.03 8.99
N ALA A 54 -25.72 -14.87 8.99
CA ALA A 54 -27.02 -14.59 8.37
C ALA A 54 -27.83 -13.60 9.21
N ALA A 55 -28.48 -12.66 8.54
CA ALA A 55 -29.53 -11.81 9.07
C ALA A 55 -30.70 -11.83 8.09
N ASP A 56 -31.91 -11.48 8.55
CA ASP A 56 -33.13 -11.49 7.73
C ASP A 56 -33.01 -10.65 6.48
N ASN A 57 -32.34 -9.51 6.59
CA ASN A 57 -32.17 -8.50 5.54
C ASN A 57 -30.76 -8.45 4.93
N GLY A 58 -29.84 -9.37 5.25
CA GLY A 58 -28.49 -9.30 4.76
C GLY A 58 -27.56 -10.39 5.26
N VAL A 59 -26.26 -10.07 5.24
CA VAL A 59 -25.18 -10.92 5.75
C VAL A 59 -24.14 -10.05 6.43
N ILE A 60 -23.52 -10.57 7.49
CA ILE A 60 -22.44 -9.89 8.22
C ILE A 60 -21.17 -10.71 8.09
N HIS A 61 -20.05 -10.05 7.83
CA HIS A 61 -18.71 -10.61 7.90
C HIS A 61 -17.96 -9.95 9.05
N SER A 62 -17.55 -10.74 10.03
CA SER A 62 -16.76 -10.25 11.15
C SER A 62 -15.31 -10.04 10.74
N LEU A 63 -14.76 -8.86 10.96
CA LEU A 63 -13.39 -8.49 10.64
C LEU A 63 -12.50 -8.48 11.88
N SER A 64 -11.20 -8.75 11.69
CA SER A 64 -10.21 -8.71 12.78
C SER A 64 -9.84 -7.28 13.24
N ALA A 65 -10.15 -6.26 12.43
CA ALA A 65 -9.92 -4.85 12.75
C ALA A 65 -10.92 -3.95 12.04
N VAL A 66 -11.04 -2.71 12.50
CA VAL A 66 -11.87 -1.68 11.86
C VAL A 66 -11.19 -1.19 10.59
N LEU A 67 -11.93 -1.17 9.47
CA LEU A 67 -11.44 -0.58 8.23
C LEU A 67 -11.48 0.95 8.31
N MET A 68 -10.36 1.58 8.00
CA MET A 68 -10.28 3.03 7.90
C MET A 68 -10.24 3.44 6.43
N PRO A 69 -11.10 4.36 5.97
CA PRO A 69 -10.98 4.93 4.64
C PRO A 69 -9.60 5.59 4.48
N PRO A 70 -8.92 5.42 3.33
CA PRO A 70 -7.66 6.13 3.08
C PRO A 70 -7.92 7.64 3.02
N THR A 71 -7.06 8.43 3.66
CA THR A 71 -7.20 9.89 3.78
C THR A 71 -6.27 10.67 2.86
N GLY A 72 -5.45 9.98 2.05
CA GLY A 72 -4.48 10.63 1.18
C GLY A 72 -3.81 9.66 0.21
N ASN A 73 -2.92 10.21 -0.61
CA ASN A 73 -2.04 9.44 -1.48
C ASN A 73 -0.85 8.84 -0.72
N ILE A 74 0.03 8.11 -1.42
CA ILE A 74 1.20 7.44 -0.82
C ILE A 74 2.12 8.44 -0.11
N VAL A 75 2.35 9.61 -0.70
CA VAL A 75 3.25 10.63 -0.15
C VAL A 75 2.66 11.23 1.13
N GLU A 76 1.39 11.62 1.10
CA GLU A 76 0.67 12.16 2.26
C GLU A 76 0.59 11.14 3.39
N THR A 77 0.36 9.88 3.06
CA THR A 77 0.34 8.78 4.05
C THR A 77 1.73 8.56 4.66
N ALA A 78 2.81 8.65 3.86
CA ALA A 78 4.18 8.52 4.36
C ALA A 78 4.53 9.65 5.35
N ILE A 79 4.11 10.89 5.05
CA ILE A 79 4.27 12.03 5.95
C ILE A 79 3.50 11.80 7.26
N ALA A 80 2.23 11.44 7.18
CA ALA A 80 1.38 11.18 8.34
C ALA A 80 1.87 10.02 9.21
N SER A 81 2.61 9.08 8.60
CA SER A 81 3.22 7.92 9.29
C SER A 81 4.61 8.21 9.88
N GLY A 82 5.12 9.44 9.79
CA GLY A 82 6.44 9.82 10.32
C GLY A 82 7.62 9.18 9.59
N LEU A 83 7.46 8.84 8.29
CA LEU A 83 8.53 8.29 7.44
C LEU A 83 9.40 9.41 6.87
N ASP A 84 9.92 10.29 7.74
CA ASP A 84 10.60 11.54 7.37
C ASP A 84 11.81 11.31 6.46
N SER A 85 12.59 10.27 6.73
CA SER A 85 13.76 9.93 5.93
C SER A 85 13.38 9.52 4.50
N LEU A 86 12.29 8.75 4.34
CA LEU A 86 11.76 8.39 3.04
C LEU A 86 11.26 9.64 2.28
N VAL A 87 10.52 10.52 2.95
CA VAL A 87 10.03 11.77 2.37
C VAL A 87 11.20 12.64 1.89
N LYS A 88 12.25 12.80 2.71
CA LYS A 88 13.49 13.53 2.32
C LYS A 88 14.17 12.89 1.12
N ALA A 89 14.28 11.55 1.11
CA ALA A 89 14.90 10.83 0.00
C ALA A 89 14.11 11.03 -1.31
N VAL A 90 12.78 10.98 -1.27
CA VAL A 90 11.92 11.25 -2.44
C VAL A 90 12.10 12.69 -2.91
N LEU A 91 12.03 13.68 -2.02
CA LEU A 91 12.23 15.09 -2.37
C LEU A 91 13.61 15.35 -2.97
N ARG A 92 14.66 14.74 -2.43
CA ARG A 92 16.03 14.84 -2.98
C ARG A 92 16.12 14.19 -4.36
N ALA A 93 15.51 13.01 -4.53
CA ALA A 93 15.53 12.28 -5.79
C ALA A 93 14.70 12.96 -6.89
N THR A 94 13.71 13.77 -6.54
CA THR A 94 12.86 14.49 -7.50
C THR A 94 13.40 15.89 -7.84
N ASN A 95 13.84 16.64 -6.84
CA ASN A 95 14.20 18.05 -6.98
C ASN A 95 15.72 18.31 -7.05
N GLY A 96 16.54 17.30 -6.74
CA GLY A 96 18.00 17.44 -6.79
C GLY A 96 18.56 17.48 -8.20
N PRO A 97 19.81 17.96 -8.38
CA PRO A 97 20.49 17.94 -9.68
C PRO A 97 20.54 16.50 -10.23
N GLY A 98 20.01 16.28 -11.43
CA GLY A 98 19.87 14.94 -12.04
C GLY A 98 18.73 14.11 -11.49
N GLY A 99 17.80 14.75 -10.76
CA GLY A 99 16.59 14.10 -10.22
C GLY A 99 15.54 13.80 -11.28
N ASP A 100 14.57 12.99 -10.90
CA ASP A 100 13.42 12.63 -11.73
C ASP A 100 12.13 13.23 -11.15
N PRO A 101 11.66 14.36 -11.69
CA PRO A 101 10.42 15.00 -11.20
C PRO A 101 9.18 14.14 -11.43
N THR A 102 9.24 13.15 -12.33
CA THR A 102 8.11 12.25 -12.60
C THR A 102 7.89 11.25 -11.47
N LEU A 103 8.91 10.97 -10.66
CA LEU A 103 8.81 10.04 -9.53
C LEU A 103 7.76 10.50 -8.50
N ALA A 104 7.77 11.78 -8.11
CA ALA A 104 6.80 12.31 -7.15
C ALA A 104 5.37 12.24 -7.71
N THR A 105 5.18 12.61 -8.99
CA THR A 105 3.89 12.51 -9.67
C THR A 105 3.40 11.07 -9.71
N THR A 106 4.29 10.14 -10.06
CA THR A 106 3.98 8.71 -10.12
C THR A 106 3.56 8.17 -8.74
N LEU A 107 4.31 8.51 -7.69
CA LEU A 107 3.98 8.12 -6.30
C LEU A 107 2.65 8.73 -5.82
N GLY A 108 2.29 9.91 -6.30
CA GLY A 108 1.05 10.60 -5.90
C GLY A 108 -0.20 10.15 -6.66
N THR A 109 -0.07 9.58 -7.87
CA THR A 109 -1.21 9.35 -8.77
C THR A 109 -1.39 7.91 -9.24
N ALA A 110 -0.28 7.15 -9.36
CA ALA A 110 -0.35 5.79 -9.87
C ALA A 110 -0.80 4.80 -8.78
N LYS A 111 -1.34 3.65 -9.23
CA LYS A 111 -1.64 2.52 -8.33
C LYS A 111 -0.36 1.76 -8.09
N LEU A 112 0.20 1.91 -6.91
CA LEU A 112 1.49 1.35 -6.52
C LEU A 112 1.41 0.69 -5.15
N THR A 113 2.36 -0.20 -4.89
CA THR A 113 2.71 -0.68 -3.57
C THR A 113 4.12 -0.24 -3.24
N VAL A 114 4.31 0.43 -2.12
CA VAL A 114 5.61 0.89 -1.65
C VAL A 114 6.00 0.12 -0.40
N PHE A 115 7.13 -0.58 -0.48
CA PHE A 115 7.78 -1.17 0.70
C PHE A 115 8.64 -0.09 1.36
N ALA A 116 8.02 0.70 2.21
CA ALA A 116 8.60 1.92 2.75
C ALA A 116 9.69 1.63 3.79
N PRO A 117 10.97 2.02 3.56
CA PRO A 117 12.00 1.90 4.57
C PRO A 117 11.73 2.84 5.74
N THR A 118 11.97 2.37 6.96
CA THR A 118 11.86 3.17 8.18
C THR A 118 13.01 4.18 8.29
N ASN A 119 12.87 5.17 9.18
CA ASN A 119 13.97 6.11 9.47
C ASN A 119 15.24 5.38 9.94
N ALA A 120 15.09 4.31 10.72
CA ALA A 120 16.21 3.48 11.17
C ALA A 120 16.91 2.76 10.01
N ALA A 121 16.16 2.27 9.01
CA ALA A 121 16.73 1.66 7.81
C ALA A 121 17.57 2.66 7.01
N PHE A 122 17.14 3.92 6.91
CA PHE A 122 17.95 4.98 6.29
C PHE A 122 19.22 5.29 7.09
N THR A 123 19.16 5.25 8.42
CA THR A 123 20.36 5.40 9.26
C THR A 123 21.38 4.29 8.96
N GLN A 124 20.92 3.05 8.82
CA GLN A 124 21.79 1.92 8.46
C GLN A 124 22.38 2.08 7.06
N LEU A 125 21.58 2.52 6.09
CA LEU A 125 22.06 2.80 4.72
C LEU A 125 23.17 3.88 4.73
N LEU A 126 22.95 4.98 5.44
CA LEU A 126 23.95 6.04 5.57
C LEU A 126 25.25 5.53 6.18
N GLY A 127 25.18 4.71 7.25
CA GLY A 127 26.33 4.05 7.84
C GLY A 127 27.09 3.16 6.85
N ALA A 128 26.37 2.35 6.08
CA ALA A 128 26.95 1.49 5.06
C ALA A 128 27.65 2.25 3.92
N LEU A 129 27.14 3.45 3.59
CA LEU A 129 27.73 4.34 2.60
C LEU A 129 28.81 5.27 3.17
N SER A 130 29.10 5.22 4.48
CA SER A 130 29.97 6.15 5.20
C SER A 130 29.53 7.61 5.05
N LEU A 131 28.23 7.85 4.98
CA LEU A 131 27.59 9.16 4.87
C LEU A 131 26.86 9.52 6.17
N THR A 132 26.59 10.81 6.38
CA THR A 132 25.88 11.29 7.58
C THR A 132 24.50 11.85 7.27
N ARG A 133 24.22 12.19 6.01
CA ARG A 133 22.98 12.84 5.59
C ARG A 133 22.44 12.23 4.31
N ILE A 134 21.12 12.19 4.19
CA ILE A 134 20.43 11.76 2.95
C ILE A 134 20.82 12.65 1.75
N ASP A 135 21.05 13.95 2.01
CA ASP A 135 21.45 14.91 0.99
C ASP A 135 22.81 14.61 0.36
N ASP A 136 23.66 13.86 1.05
CA ASP A 136 25.00 13.46 0.57
C ASP A 136 24.96 12.23 -0.34
N ILE A 137 23.83 11.49 -0.36
CA ILE A 137 23.65 10.35 -1.25
C ILE A 137 23.53 10.84 -2.69
N PRO A 138 24.28 10.27 -3.65
CA PRO A 138 24.11 10.58 -5.07
C PRO A 138 22.68 10.36 -5.54
N VAL A 139 22.12 11.32 -6.28
CA VAL A 139 20.72 11.27 -6.72
C VAL A 139 20.41 10.00 -7.53
N ALA A 140 21.32 9.57 -8.39
CA ALA A 140 21.16 8.31 -9.15
C ALA A 140 21.03 7.08 -8.24
N THR A 141 21.79 7.04 -7.14
CA THR A 141 21.69 5.98 -6.12
C THR A 141 20.34 6.03 -5.41
N LEU A 142 19.88 7.23 -5.01
CA LEU A 142 18.56 7.39 -4.39
C LEU A 142 17.43 6.94 -5.33
N LEU A 143 17.47 7.32 -6.60
CA LEU A 143 16.49 6.90 -7.61
C LEU A 143 16.46 5.38 -7.75
N ALA A 144 17.62 4.73 -7.85
CA ALA A 144 17.70 3.28 -7.94
C ALA A 144 17.13 2.60 -6.69
N VAL A 145 17.51 3.07 -5.50
CA VAL A 145 17.01 2.55 -4.21
C VAL A 145 15.50 2.75 -4.11
N LEU A 146 14.98 3.94 -4.38
CA LEU A 146 13.55 4.23 -4.26
C LEU A 146 12.72 3.39 -5.24
N ARG A 147 13.14 3.29 -6.50
CA ARG A 147 12.45 2.47 -7.51
C ARG A 147 12.45 0.99 -7.15
N TYR A 148 13.52 0.50 -6.51
CA TYR A 148 13.60 -0.88 -6.03
C TYR A 148 12.62 -1.20 -4.90
N HIS A 149 12.08 -0.20 -4.23
CA HIS A 149 11.08 -0.35 -3.16
C HIS A 149 9.63 -0.18 -3.65
N VAL A 150 9.42 -0.01 -4.96
CA VAL A 150 8.10 0.25 -5.53
C VAL A 150 7.72 -0.83 -6.53
N VAL A 151 6.51 -1.34 -6.38
CA VAL A 151 5.88 -2.33 -7.27
C VAL A 151 4.64 -1.71 -7.91
N ALA A 152 4.44 -1.98 -9.19
CA ALA A 152 3.22 -1.59 -9.89
C ALA A 152 2.01 -2.38 -9.34
N GLY A 153 0.89 -1.70 -9.22
CA GLY A 153 -0.36 -2.28 -8.69
C GLY A 153 -0.47 -2.16 -7.17
N ARG A 154 -1.65 -2.53 -6.67
CA ARG A 154 -1.95 -2.58 -5.23
C ARG A 154 -1.78 -4.01 -4.75
N ALA A 155 -0.97 -4.22 -3.72
CA ALA A 155 -0.83 -5.49 -3.04
C ALA A 155 -0.90 -5.26 -1.52
N PHE A 156 -1.89 -5.84 -0.87
CA PHE A 156 -1.93 -5.93 0.60
C PHE A 156 -1.06 -7.10 1.06
N SER A 157 -0.71 -7.14 2.34
CA SER A 157 0.06 -8.26 2.90
C SER A 157 -0.60 -9.62 2.68
N SER A 158 -1.93 -9.66 2.62
CA SER A 158 -2.73 -10.84 2.30
C SER A 158 -2.60 -11.33 0.86
N ASP A 159 -2.12 -10.47 -0.05
CA ASP A 159 -1.99 -10.78 -1.48
C ASP A 159 -0.57 -11.28 -1.82
N LEU A 160 0.37 -11.07 -0.89
CA LEU A 160 1.75 -11.46 -1.06
C LEU A 160 1.90 -12.98 -0.87
N ALA A 161 2.45 -13.64 -1.87
CA ALA A 161 2.84 -15.05 -1.83
C ALA A 161 4.36 -15.18 -1.87
N ASN A 162 4.87 -16.37 -1.58
CA ASN A 162 6.29 -16.65 -1.80
C ASN A 162 6.61 -16.55 -3.29
N GLY A 163 7.56 -15.70 -3.64
CA GLY A 163 7.96 -15.49 -5.04
C GLY A 163 8.69 -14.17 -5.23
N SER A 164 9.07 -13.90 -6.47
CA SER A 164 9.69 -12.64 -6.87
C SER A 164 8.64 -11.63 -7.28
N LEU A 165 8.86 -10.36 -6.93
CA LEU A 165 8.06 -9.24 -7.38
C LEU A 165 8.88 -8.41 -8.38
N THR A 166 8.22 -7.95 -9.44
CA THR A 166 8.85 -7.04 -10.41
C THR A 166 8.77 -5.61 -9.88
N MET A 167 9.94 -5.03 -9.58
CA MET A 167 10.07 -3.66 -9.08
C MET A 167 10.08 -2.66 -10.24
N LEU A 168 9.76 -1.40 -9.96
CA LEU A 168 9.88 -0.30 -10.95
C LEU A 168 11.34 -0.05 -11.39
N ALA A 169 12.31 -0.59 -10.67
CA ALA A 169 13.73 -0.49 -11.01
C ALA A 169 14.17 -1.43 -12.15
N SER A 170 13.35 -2.38 -12.59
CA SER A 170 13.66 -3.31 -13.66
C SER A 170 13.36 -2.66 -15.01
N GLY A 171 14.20 -1.70 -15.40
CA GLY A 171 14.24 -1.07 -16.72
C GLY A 171 15.66 -0.85 -17.11
#